data_e0c99dbd250db47ce793a2f03c3f2a26
#
_entry.id   e0c99dbd250db47ce793a2f03c3f2a26
#
_cell.length_a   1.000
_cell.length_b   1.000
_cell.length_c   1.000
_cell.angle_alpha   90.00
_cell.angle_beta   90.00
_cell.angle_gamma   90.00
#
_symmetry.space_group_name_H-M   'P 1'
#
loop_
_entity.id
_entity.type
_entity.pdbx_description
1 polymer ?
#
loop_
_entity_poly.entity_id
_entity_poly.type
_entity_poly.pdbx_seq_one_letter_code
_entity_poly.pdbx_strand_id
1 'polypeptide(L)'
;LKEIQVPDIQVVNSEKEIGRDWETQYRNWATPKGALALLVALQSQRKLSRESQTLLLKLMTESIPGAKRLKGELPAGTVVAHKTGTGGIRNGITSATNDIGIITLPDGRHIILAVYINDSLSDGSTREHVIADIAKAVCTRWTTGQLPDVSEYQSGVPGKITK
;
A
#
# COMPACT_ATOMS: atom_id res chain seq x y z
N LEU A 1 -18.47 1.56 5.23
CA LEU A 1 -17.54 2.71 5.29
C LEU A 1 -18.18 3.91 5.99
N LYS A 2 -19.44 4.26 5.67
CA LYS A 2 -20.16 5.40 6.30
C LYS A 2 -20.19 5.27 7.84
N GLU A 3 -20.54 4.12 8.37
CA GLU A 3 -20.65 3.89 9.82
C GLU A 3 -19.32 4.03 10.57
N ILE A 4 -18.20 3.71 9.92
CA ILE A 4 -16.86 3.86 10.50
C ILE A 4 -16.22 5.21 10.15
N GLN A 5 -16.97 6.09 9.48
CA GLN A 5 -16.55 7.44 9.08
C GLN A 5 -15.23 7.44 8.27
N VAL A 6 -15.13 6.53 7.29
CA VAL A 6 -14.02 6.48 6.35
C VAL A 6 -14.48 7.10 5.03
N PRO A 7 -14.02 8.32 4.71
CA PRO A 7 -14.28 8.99 3.44
C PRO A 7 -13.34 8.49 2.34
N ASP A 8 -13.56 8.98 1.13
CA ASP A 8 -12.62 8.88 0.02
C ASP A 8 -12.27 7.43 -0.40
N ILE A 9 -13.25 6.52 -0.24
CA ILE A 9 -13.22 5.15 -0.74
C ILE A 9 -14.56 4.82 -1.38
N GLN A 10 -14.53 4.29 -2.58
CA GLN A 10 -15.71 3.79 -3.28
C GLN A 10 -15.50 2.34 -3.75
N VAL A 11 -16.42 1.47 -3.38
CA VAL A 11 -16.50 0.09 -3.87
C VAL A 11 -17.92 -0.14 -4.37
N VAL A 12 -18.08 -0.19 -5.68
CA VAL A 12 -19.38 -0.30 -6.36
C VAL A 12 -19.47 -1.54 -7.25
N ASN A 13 -18.32 -2.13 -7.60
CA ASN A 13 -18.25 -3.32 -8.43
C ASN A 13 -17.59 -4.47 -7.67
N SER A 14 -18.09 -5.68 -7.88
CA SER A 14 -17.43 -6.91 -7.45
C SER A 14 -16.21 -7.22 -8.34
N GLU A 15 -15.30 -8.09 -7.87
CA GLU A 15 -14.16 -8.58 -8.67
C GLU A 15 -14.59 -9.18 -10.01
N LYS A 16 -15.74 -9.90 -10.03
CA LYS A 16 -16.30 -10.46 -11.25
C LYS A 16 -16.71 -9.38 -12.25
N GLU A 17 -17.22 -8.26 -11.79
CA GLU A 17 -17.61 -7.14 -12.64
C GLU A 17 -16.41 -6.36 -13.15
N ILE A 18 -15.39 -6.17 -12.31
CA ILE A 18 -14.13 -5.53 -12.69
C ILE A 18 -13.47 -6.25 -13.85
N GLY A 19 -13.54 -7.58 -13.91
CA GLY A 19 -12.95 -8.39 -14.98
C GLY A 19 -13.68 -8.33 -16.33
N ARG A 20 -14.83 -7.63 -16.45
CA ARG A 20 -15.63 -7.59 -17.69
C ARG A 20 -15.09 -6.63 -18.73
N ASP A 21 -14.62 -5.47 -18.30
CA ASP A 21 -14.06 -4.44 -19.18
C ASP A 21 -13.03 -3.58 -18.45
N TRP A 22 -12.21 -2.88 -19.21
CA TRP A 22 -11.11 -2.08 -18.69
C TRP A 22 -11.56 -0.91 -17.80
N GLU A 23 -12.64 -0.25 -18.17
CA GLU A 23 -13.08 0.99 -17.49
C GLU A 23 -13.75 0.68 -16.14
N THR A 24 -14.34 -0.50 -16.00
CA THR A 24 -15.06 -0.89 -14.79
C THR A 24 -14.14 -0.93 -13.55
N GLN A 25 -12.83 -1.24 -13.71
CA GLN A 25 -11.88 -1.24 -12.60
C GLN A 25 -11.74 0.12 -11.92
N TYR A 26 -11.82 1.22 -12.67
CA TYR A 26 -11.68 2.59 -12.14
C TYR A 26 -12.90 3.08 -11.35
N ARG A 27 -14.00 2.34 -11.38
CA ARG A 27 -15.19 2.66 -10.56
C ARG A 27 -15.03 2.29 -9.10
N ASN A 28 -14.14 1.35 -8.80
CA ASN A 28 -13.66 1.10 -7.45
C ASN A 28 -12.39 1.92 -7.25
N TRP A 29 -12.40 2.81 -6.28
CA TRP A 29 -11.25 3.67 -6.02
C TRP A 29 -11.10 3.99 -4.54
N ALA A 30 -9.90 4.33 -4.13
CA ALA A 30 -9.59 4.89 -2.83
C ALA A 30 -8.47 5.91 -2.97
N THR A 31 -8.54 6.98 -2.19
CA THR A 31 -7.36 7.83 -2.01
C THR A 31 -6.42 7.22 -0.98
N PRO A 32 -5.11 7.52 -1.00
CA PRO A 32 -4.20 7.10 0.06
C PRO A 32 -4.70 7.54 1.45
N LYS A 33 -5.25 8.75 1.57
CA LYS A 33 -5.83 9.27 2.82
C LYS A 33 -7.02 8.44 3.29
N GLY A 34 -7.92 8.04 2.37
CA GLY A 34 -9.04 7.16 2.67
C GLY A 34 -8.57 5.79 3.17
N ALA A 35 -7.56 5.20 2.49
CA ALA A 35 -6.97 3.94 2.93
C ALA A 35 -6.30 4.03 4.30
N LEU A 36 -5.58 5.14 4.59
CA LEU A 36 -5.04 5.39 5.93
C LEU A 36 -6.16 5.45 6.98
N ALA A 37 -7.26 6.17 6.70
CA ALA A 37 -8.40 6.27 7.61
C ALA A 37 -9.04 4.89 7.89
N LEU A 38 -9.12 4.03 6.85
CA LEU A 38 -9.60 2.65 6.99
C LEU A 38 -8.70 1.81 7.90
N LEU A 39 -7.38 1.87 7.69
CA LEU A 39 -6.42 1.14 8.51
C LEU A 39 -6.36 1.65 9.95
N VAL A 40 -6.50 2.97 10.17
CA VAL A 40 -6.65 3.55 11.50
C VAL A 40 -7.92 3.04 12.18
N ALA A 41 -9.04 2.96 11.45
CA ALA A 41 -10.30 2.42 11.98
C ALA A 41 -10.16 0.94 12.36
N LEU A 42 -9.43 0.15 11.57
CA LEU A 42 -9.09 -1.25 11.89
C LEU A 42 -8.22 -1.33 13.14
N GLN A 43 -7.11 -0.58 13.20
CA GLN A 43 -6.18 -0.60 14.33
C GLN A 43 -6.84 -0.15 15.63
N SER A 44 -7.72 0.86 15.59
CA SER A 44 -8.47 1.37 16.73
C SER A 44 -9.74 0.58 17.05
N GLN A 45 -9.96 -0.55 16.41
CA GLN A 45 -11.13 -1.44 16.62
C GLN A 45 -12.47 -0.70 16.44
N ARG A 46 -12.54 0.29 15.55
CA ARG A 46 -13.74 1.08 15.34
C ARG A 46 -14.84 0.25 14.68
N LYS A 47 -15.94 0.02 15.40
CA LYS A 47 -17.09 -0.78 14.93
C LYS A 47 -16.78 -2.24 14.55
N LEU A 48 -15.65 -2.79 15.00
CA LEU A 48 -15.30 -4.20 14.86
C LEU A 48 -15.31 -4.88 16.24
N SER A 49 -15.72 -6.14 16.28
CA SER A 49 -15.46 -6.96 17.45
C SER A 49 -13.95 -7.26 17.56
N ARG A 50 -13.49 -7.57 18.75
CA ARG A 50 -12.07 -7.91 18.98
C ARG A 50 -11.66 -9.15 18.17
N GLU A 51 -12.55 -10.14 18.07
CA GLU A 51 -12.32 -11.35 17.30
C GLU A 51 -12.18 -11.04 15.81
N SER A 52 -13.07 -10.20 15.25
CA SER A 52 -13.02 -9.80 13.84
C SER A 52 -11.77 -9.00 13.53
N GLN A 53 -11.36 -8.07 14.41
CA GLN A 53 -10.11 -7.32 14.26
C GLN A 53 -8.91 -8.26 14.27
N THR A 54 -8.83 -9.16 15.25
CA THR A 54 -7.72 -10.12 15.40
C THR A 54 -7.62 -11.02 14.17
N LEU A 55 -8.77 -11.56 13.70
CA LEU A 55 -8.80 -12.40 12.51
C LEU A 55 -8.31 -11.62 11.27
N LEU A 56 -8.81 -10.40 11.06
CA LEU A 56 -8.42 -9.60 9.89
C LEU A 56 -6.93 -9.24 9.92
N LEU A 57 -6.40 -8.80 11.06
CA LEU A 57 -4.96 -8.52 11.21
C LEU A 57 -4.10 -9.77 10.98
N LYS A 58 -4.55 -10.94 11.47
CA LYS A 58 -3.88 -12.22 11.21
C LYS A 58 -3.85 -12.52 9.71
N LEU A 59 -4.99 -12.47 9.02
CA LEU A 59 -5.07 -12.72 7.57
C LEU A 59 -4.21 -11.74 6.76
N MET A 60 -4.15 -10.47 7.17
CA MET A 60 -3.29 -9.48 6.53
C MET A 60 -1.81 -9.75 6.77
N THR A 61 -1.43 -10.24 7.96
CA THR A 61 -0.03 -10.57 8.30
C THR A 61 0.45 -11.81 7.56
N GLU A 62 -0.43 -12.81 7.41
CA GLU A 62 -0.17 -14.07 6.72
C GLU A 62 -0.30 -13.97 5.18
N SER A 63 -0.65 -12.79 4.67
CA SER A 63 -0.81 -12.54 3.24
C SER A 63 0.48 -12.82 2.47
N ILE A 64 0.41 -13.71 1.46
CA ILE A 64 1.53 -14.11 0.61
C ILE A 64 1.80 -13.11 -0.51
N PRO A 65 0.78 -12.59 -1.25
CA PRO A 65 1.01 -11.65 -2.34
C PRO A 65 1.73 -10.38 -1.88
N GLY A 66 2.63 -9.86 -2.71
CA GLY A 66 3.32 -8.59 -2.46
C GLY A 66 4.50 -8.67 -1.49
N ALA A 67 5.15 -9.82 -1.38
CA ALA A 67 6.33 -10.00 -0.55
C ALA A 67 7.47 -9.00 -0.87
N LYS A 68 7.49 -8.45 -2.10
CA LYS A 68 8.45 -7.46 -2.56
C LYS A 68 7.95 -6.01 -2.48
N ARG A 69 6.75 -5.77 -1.92
CA ARG A 69 6.17 -4.44 -1.74
C ARG A 69 6.49 -3.91 -0.34
N LEU A 70 5.52 -3.55 0.48
CA LEU A 70 5.79 -3.00 1.83
C LEU A 70 6.76 -3.83 2.66
N LYS A 71 6.81 -5.15 2.47
CA LYS A 71 7.74 -6.06 3.17
C LYS A 71 9.16 -6.09 2.56
N GLY A 72 9.31 -5.69 1.29
CA GLY A 72 10.44 -6.07 0.43
C GLY A 72 11.82 -5.65 0.94
N GLU A 73 11.93 -4.46 1.53
CA GLU A 73 13.20 -3.87 2.00
C GLU A 73 13.22 -3.66 3.52
N LEU A 74 12.26 -4.22 4.25
CA LEU A 74 12.24 -4.15 5.71
C LEU A 74 13.12 -5.25 6.33
N PRO A 75 13.67 -5.04 7.53
CA PRO A 75 14.44 -6.06 8.24
C PRO A 75 13.67 -7.37 8.38
N ALA A 76 14.38 -8.50 8.26
CA ALA A 76 13.78 -9.81 8.43
C ALA A 76 13.06 -9.92 9.79
N GLY A 77 11.87 -10.51 9.79
CA GLY A 77 11.04 -10.64 10.99
C GLY A 77 10.17 -9.43 11.30
N THR A 78 10.26 -8.33 10.52
CA THR A 78 9.32 -7.21 10.67
C THR A 78 7.89 -7.67 10.43
N VAL A 79 7.01 -7.43 11.40
CA VAL A 79 5.59 -7.79 11.28
C VAL A 79 4.87 -6.73 10.44
N VAL A 80 4.29 -7.16 9.32
CA VAL A 80 3.54 -6.30 8.40
C VAL A 80 2.19 -6.94 8.10
N ALA A 81 1.13 -6.35 8.62
CA ALA A 81 -0.24 -6.69 8.23
C ALA A 81 -0.61 -5.85 7.00
N HIS A 82 -0.73 -6.45 5.81
CA HIS A 82 -0.93 -5.71 4.57
C HIS A 82 -1.93 -6.32 3.60
N LYS A 83 -2.40 -5.52 2.64
CA LYS A 83 -3.25 -5.95 1.52
C LYS A 83 -2.82 -5.27 0.25
N THR A 84 -2.45 -6.08 -0.74
CA THR A 84 -2.06 -5.63 -2.07
C THR A 84 -3.26 -5.42 -2.99
N GLY A 85 -3.08 -4.57 -3.99
CA GLY A 85 -3.94 -4.46 -5.16
C GLY A 85 -3.08 -4.45 -6.42
N THR A 86 -3.53 -5.16 -7.47
CA THR A 86 -2.86 -5.14 -8.79
C THR A 86 -3.95 -5.11 -9.85
N GLY A 87 -3.92 -4.09 -10.69
CA GLY A 87 -4.85 -3.94 -11.81
C GLY A 87 -4.37 -4.65 -13.08
N GLY A 88 -5.22 -4.61 -14.11
CA GLY A 88 -4.91 -5.17 -15.41
C GLY A 88 -3.82 -4.41 -16.17
N ILE A 89 -3.35 -5.01 -17.28
CA ILE A 89 -2.37 -4.40 -18.18
C ILE A 89 -3.03 -4.20 -19.54
N ARG A 90 -2.94 -2.97 -20.08
CA ARG A 90 -3.41 -2.63 -21.43
C ARG A 90 -2.42 -1.68 -22.09
N ASN A 91 -2.00 -2.00 -23.32
CA ASN A 91 -1.00 -1.23 -24.09
C ASN A 91 0.30 -0.96 -23.30
N GLY A 92 0.77 -1.95 -22.51
CA GLY A 92 1.94 -1.82 -21.66
C GLY A 92 1.72 -1.04 -20.37
N ILE A 93 0.56 -0.41 -20.16
CA ILE A 93 0.22 0.33 -18.96
C ILE A 93 -0.44 -0.62 -17.95
N THR A 94 0.13 -0.69 -16.74
CA THR A 94 -0.50 -1.35 -15.59
C THR A 94 -1.36 -0.34 -14.85
N SER A 95 -2.66 -0.59 -14.74
CA SER A 95 -3.61 0.37 -14.17
C SER A 95 -3.39 0.65 -12.68
N ALA A 96 -2.94 -0.34 -11.92
CA ALA A 96 -2.65 -0.16 -10.50
C ALA A 96 -1.59 -1.15 -9.99
N THR A 97 -0.73 -0.71 -9.09
CA THR A 97 0.13 -1.56 -8.24
C THR A 97 0.18 -0.91 -6.87
N ASN A 98 -0.53 -1.48 -5.92
CA ASN A 98 -0.79 -0.86 -4.63
C ASN A 98 -0.41 -1.80 -3.49
N ASP A 99 -0.05 -1.23 -2.35
CA ASP A 99 0.02 -1.95 -1.08
C ASP A 99 -0.32 -1.00 0.07
N ILE A 100 -1.17 -1.46 0.97
CA ILE A 100 -1.55 -0.73 2.18
C ILE A 100 -1.36 -1.63 3.40
N GLY A 101 -0.89 -1.07 4.51
CA GLY A 101 -0.64 -1.93 5.66
C GLY A 101 -0.28 -1.21 6.95
N ILE A 102 -0.14 -2.02 7.98
CA ILE A 102 0.29 -1.64 9.33
C ILE A 102 1.61 -2.36 9.60
N ILE A 103 2.67 -1.60 9.78
CA ILE A 103 4.03 -2.09 10.06
C ILE A 103 4.27 -1.93 11.56
N THR A 104 4.67 -3.00 12.25
CA THR A 104 5.01 -2.94 13.67
C THR A 104 6.51 -2.74 13.82
N LEU A 105 6.90 -1.64 14.46
CA LEU A 105 8.30 -1.32 14.77
C LEU A 105 8.81 -2.18 15.95
N PRO A 106 10.15 -2.34 16.10
CA PRO A 106 10.74 -3.13 17.19
C PRO A 106 10.34 -2.65 18.60
N ASP A 107 10.01 -1.38 18.76
CA ASP A 107 9.55 -0.78 20.04
C ASP A 107 8.04 -0.91 20.26
N GLY A 108 7.32 -1.62 19.39
CA GLY A 108 5.89 -1.85 19.47
C GLY A 108 5.02 -0.75 18.88
N ARG A 109 5.59 0.37 18.42
CA ARG A 109 4.83 1.40 17.70
C ARG A 109 4.38 0.88 16.33
N HIS A 110 3.32 1.45 15.80
CA HIS A 110 2.79 1.10 14.49
C HIS A 110 2.92 2.25 13.50
N ILE A 111 3.36 1.92 12.30
CA ILE A 111 3.30 2.81 11.14
C ILE A 111 2.18 2.32 10.24
N ILE A 112 1.28 3.22 9.85
CA ILE A 112 0.22 2.94 8.89
C ILE A 112 0.62 3.58 7.56
N LEU A 113 0.70 2.77 6.51
CA LEU A 113 1.20 3.19 5.20
C LEU A 113 0.25 2.77 4.09
N ALA A 114 0.05 3.66 3.11
CA ALA A 114 -0.70 3.38 1.89
C ALA A 114 0.08 3.93 0.69
N VAL A 115 0.49 3.05 -0.22
CA VAL A 115 1.24 3.40 -1.43
C VAL A 115 0.46 2.93 -2.65
N TYR A 116 0.17 3.86 -3.55
CA TYR A 116 -0.54 3.63 -4.80
C TYR A 116 0.29 4.08 -5.99
N ILE A 117 0.45 3.20 -6.96
CA ILE A 117 1.06 3.48 -8.26
C ILE A 117 0.00 3.20 -9.32
N ASN A 118 -0.40 4.22 -10.06
CA ASN A 118 -1.43 4.14 -11.08
C ASN A 118 -0.85 4.35 -12.48
N ASP A 119 -1.44 3.70 -13.46
CA ASP A 119 -1.21 3.90 -14.90
C ASP A 119 0.28 3.95 -15.28
N SER A 120 1.04 2.97 -14.79
CA SER A 120 2.49 2.92 -14.95
C SER A 120 2.93 2.07 -16.14
N LEU A 121 3.88 2.60 -16.92
CA LEU A 121 4.60 1.88 -17.98
C LEU A 121 5.79 1.07 -17.45
N SER A 122 6.23 1.30 -16.20
CA SER A 122 7.34 0.57 -15.61
C SER A 122 7.00 -0.92 -15.46
N ASP A 123 8.01 -1.77 -15.44
CA ASP A 123 7.83 -3.19 -15.15
C ASP A 123 7.39 -3.44 -13.69
N GLY A 124 6.93 -4.67 -13.42
CA GLY A 124 6.41 -5.03 -12.10
C GLY A 124 7.45 -4.93 -10.99
N SER A 125 8.71 -5.29 -11.29
CA SER A 125 9.82 -5.24 -10.32
C SER A 125 10.09 -3.82 -9.89
N THR A 126 10.17 -2.89 -10.84
CA THR A 126 10.37 -1.46 -10.56
C THR A 126 9.26 -0.89 -9.68
N ARG A 127 7.99 -1.19 -9.99
CA ARG A 127 6.88 -0.72 -9.18
C ARG A 127 6.89 -1.29 -7.77
N GLU A 128 7.20 -2.57 -7.61
CA GLU A 128 7.30 -3.21 -6.30
C GLU A 128 8.45 -2.64 -5.46
N HIS A 129 9.59 -2.36 -6.11
CA HIS A 129 10.75 -1.76 -5.46
C HIS A 129 10.46 -0.35 -4.95
N VAL A 130 9.79 0.50 -5.73
CA VAL A 130 9.35 1.83 -5.27
C VAL A 130 8.49 1.75 -4.01
N ILE A 131 7.57 0.79 -3.92
CA ILE A 131 6.74 0.59 -2.73
C ILE A 131 7.61 0.17 -1.53
N ALA A 132 8.55 -0.74 -1.75
CA ALA A 132 9.48 -1.22 -0.71
C ALA A 132 10.38 -0.11 -0.18
N ASP A 133 10.94 0.72 -1.08
CA ASP A 133 11.79 1.85 -0.72
C ASP A 133 11.07 2.89 0.11
N ILE A 134 9.82 3.21 -0.26
CA ILE A 134 8.98 4.13 0.54
C ILE A 134 8.78 3.56 1.94
N ALA A 135 8.46 2.27 2.07
CA ALA A 135 8.28 1.62 3.37
C ALA A 135 9.57 1.65 4.20
N LYS A 136 10.72 1.31 3.59
CA LYS A 136 12.04 1.36 4.22
C LYS A 136 12.37 2.78 4.69
N ALA A 137 12.19 3.78 3.83
CA ALA A 137 12.47 5.18 4.14
C ALA A 137 11.67 5.67 5.36
N VAL A 138 10.36 5.39 5.37
CA VAL A 138 9.48 5.76 6.48
C VAL A 138 9.89 5.03 7.75
N CYS A 139 10.12 3.71 7.72
CA CYS A 139 10.52 2.93 8.89
C CYS A 139 11.87 3.40 9.46
N THR A 140 12.86 3.64 8.59
CA THR A 140 14.17 4.18 9.00
C THR A 140 14.00 5.52 9.70
N ARG A 141 13.24 6.44 9.13
CA ARG A 141 12.98 7.76 9.72
C ARG A 141 12.40 7.66 11.13
N TRP A 142 11.41 6.77 11.33
CA TRP A 142 10.74 6.62 12.61
C TRP A 142 11.53 5.79 13.64
N THR A 143 12.47 4.96 13.19
CA THR A 143 13.32 4.15 14.09
C THR A 143 14.57 4.92 14.51
N THR A 144 15.23 5.63 13.60
CA THR A 144 16.53 6.27 13.84
C THR A 144 16.46 7.77 14.05
N GLY A 145 15.34 8.41 13.69
CA GLY A 145 15.20 9.87 13.65
C GLY A 145 15.90 10.52 12.44
N GLN A 146 16.58 9.76 11.59
CA GLN A 146 17.29 10.23 10.40
C GLN A 146 16.46 10.00 9.13
N LEU A 147 16.59 10.90 8.16
CA LEU A 147 16.11 10.62 6.81
C LEU A 147 17.06 9.62 6.14
N PRO A 148 16.54 8.70 5.29
CA PRO A 148 17.41 7.85 4.49
C PRO A 148 18.30 8.71 3.59
N ASP A 149 19.50 8.24 3.32
CA ASP A 149 20.37 8.85 2.32
C ASP A 149 19.72 8.68 0.95
N VAL A 150 19.36 9.78 0.34
CA VAL A 150 18.73 9.81 -0.99
C VAL A 150 19.75 9.98 -2.12
N SER A 151 21.04 10.00 -1.83
CA SER A 151 22.11 10.19 -2.83
C SER A 151 22.08 9.08 -3.90
N GLU A 152 21.71 7.86 -3.53
CA GLU A 152 21.59 6.74 -4.45
C GLU A 152 20.45 6.92 -5.48
N TYR A 153 19.41 7.70 -5.15
CA TYR A 153 18.27 7.96 -6.04
C TYR A 153 18.50 9.11 -7.02
N GLN A 154 19.54 9.95 -6.82
CA GLN A 154 19.82 11.08 -7.68
C GLN A 154 20.55 10.69 -8.98
N SER A 155 21.16 9.50 -9.03
CA SER A 155 21.92 9.03 -10.19
C SER A 155 21.06 8.45 -11.32
N GLY A 156 19.78 8.24 -11.11
CA GLY A 156 18.85 7.57 -12.05
C GLY A 156 17.76 8.45 -12.64
N VAL A 157 17.73 9.77 -12.42
CA VAL A 157 16.71 10.65 -12.99
C VAL A 157 17.13 11.08 -14.40
N PRO A 158 16.48 10.54 -15.48
CA PRO A 158 16.72 11.07 -16.83
C PRO A 158 16.04 12.43 -16.97
N GLY A 159 16.86 13.47 -17.18
CA GLY A 159 16.46 14.68 -17.88
C GLY A 159 15.50 15.62 -17.15
N LYS A 160 15.98 16.82 -16.91
CA LYS A 160 15.22 18.01 -16.52
C LYS A 160 13.93 18.13 -17.32
N ILE A 161 12.80 18.17 -16.63
CA ILE A 161 11.55 18.73 -17.16
C ILE A 161 11.81 20.25 -17.28
N THR A 162 12.18 20.72 -18.45
CA THR A 162 12.14 22.15 -18.78
C THR A 162 10.69 22.57 -18.85
N LYS A 163 10.38 23.68 -18.19
CA LYS A 163 9.07 24.32 -18.11
C LYS A 163 8.53 24.69 -19.48
#